data_8a1a8cc160fb200448be4d05e6fcbeff
#
_entry.id   8a1a8cc160fb200448be4d05e6fcbeff
#
_cell.length_a   1.000
_cell.length_b   1.000
_cell.length_c   1.000
_cell.angle_alpha   90.00
_cell.angle_beta   90.00
_cell.angle_gamma   90.00
#
_symmetry.space_group_name_H-M   'P 1'
#
loop_
_entity.id
_entity.type
_entity.pdbx_description
1 polymer ?
#
loop_
_entity_poly.entity_id
_entity_poly.type
_entity_poly.pdbx_seq_one_letter_code
_entity_poly.pdbx_strand_id
1 'polypeptide(L)'
;LKGYYLGVATLGFGILVYMVLMNEAWLTGGPDGTAVPDSGLRDMAKAIGINLKNSEFWYWFCGIVLMIGAWLALNLQDSPTGRALRALHGSEVAARTVGVDAAKYKLQAFVISAVYASVAGSLVALQNQFVTPDIAGYMHSIEWVTMTVLGGAGSVLGAIFGAGILTLLPQVLTKFADYEQLLLGLIMMLVMIFMRDGLLPTIMRLIRGKDE
;
A
#
# COMPACT_ATOMS: atom_id res chain seq x y z
N LEU A 1 22.86 2.83 3.07
CA LEU A 1 22.67 3.01 1.63
C LEU A 1 22.00 4.36 1.36
N LYS A 2 22.48 5.11 0.37
CA LYS A 2 21.93 6.42 0.01
C LYS A 2 20.98 6.27 -1.18
N GLY A 3 19.77 6.87 -1.04
CA GLY A 3 18.80 7.11 -2.12
C GLY A 3 18.74 6.04 -3.23
N TYR A 4 19.38 6.28 -4.36
CA TYR A 4 19.36 5.40 -5.54
C TYR A 4 19.82 3.95 -5.26
N TYR A 5 20.90 3.76 -4.50
CA TYR A 5 21.39 2.41 -4.15
C TYR A 5 20.42 1.64 -3.27
N LEU A 6 19.67 2.33 -2.42
CA LEU A 6 18.63 1.69 -1.62
C LEU A 6 17.49 1.21 -2.50
N GLY A 7 17.06 2.02 -3.48
CA GLY A 7 16.02 1.65 -4.44
C GLY A 7 16.41 0.42 -5.27
N VAL A 8 17.62 0.40 -5.84
CA VAL A 8 18.12 -0.75 -6.62
C VAL A 8 18.23 -2.01 -5.75
N ALA A 9 18.74 -1.87 -4.51
CA ALA A 9 18.86 -3.00 -3.58
C ALA A 9 17.49 -3.58 -3.19
N THR A 10 16.49 -2.74 -2.93
CA THR A 10 15.13 -3.20 -2.60
C THR A 10 14.43 -3.86 -3.79
N LEU A 11 14.64 -3.35 -5.01
CA LEU A 11 14.14 -4.01 -6.23
C LEU A 11 14.79 -5.38 -6.43
N GLY A 12 16.13 -5.46 -6.34
CA GLY A 12 16.85 -6.73 -6.43
C GLY A 12 16.40 -7.74 -5.37
N PHE A 13 16.21 -7.29 -4.13
CA PHE A 13 15.69 -8.13 -3.06
C PHE A 13 14.26 -8.62 -3.36
N GLY A 14 13.38 -7.77 -3.88
CA GLY A 14 12.03 -8.15 -4.30
C GLY A 14 12.03 -9.25 -5.37
N ILE A 15 12.91 -9.14 -6.37
CA ILE A 15 13.07 -10.17 -7.42
C ILE A 15 13.59 -11.49 -6.82
N LEU A 16 14.55 -11.44 -5.89
CA LEU A 16 15.04 -12.63 -5.20
C LEU A 16 13.93 -13.32 -4.40
N VAL A 17 13.13 -12.56 -3.65
CA VAL A 17 11.97 -13.10 -2.92
C VAL A 17 10.99 -13.75 -3.87
N TYR A 18 10.64 -13.09 -4.98
CA TYR A 18 9.76 -13.66 -6.01
C TYR A 18 10.31 -14.99 -6.56
N MET A 19 11.62 -15.03 -6.91
CA MET A 19 12.27 -16.26 -7.40
C MET A 19 12.23 -17.38 -6.37
N VAL A 20 12.46 -17.10 -5.10
CA VAL A 20 12.37 -18.09 -4.02
C VAL A 20 10.94 -18.63 -3.92
N LEU A 21 9.93 -17.74 -3.93
CA LEU A 21 8.54 -18.15 -3.86
C LEU A 21 8.08 -18.99 -5.05
N MET A 22 8.63 -18.75 -6.25
CA MET A 22 8.32 -19.52 -7.47
C MET A 22 9.00 -20.89 -7.50
N ASN A 23 10.21 -21.02 -6.94
CA ASN A 23 10.99 -22.24 -7.05
C ASN A 23 10.81 -23.20 -5.86
N GLU A 24 10.54 -22.68 -4.66
CA GLU A 24 10.42 -23.48 -3.44
C GLU A 24 8.98 -24.01 -3.26
N ALA A 25 8.62 -25.05 -4.02
CA ALA A 25 7.28 -25.63 -4.02
C ALA A 25 6.83 -26.16 -2.63
N TRP A 26 7.77 -26.57 -1.78
CA TRP A 26 7.46 -27.05 -0.43
C TRP A 26 6.93 -25.93 0.49
N LEU A 27 7.27 -24.69 0.22
CA LEU A 27 6.88 -23.52 1.02
C LEU A 27 5.61 -22.86 0.52
N THR A 28 5.45 -22.74 -0.80
CA THR A 28 4.44 -21.91 -1.45
C THR A 28 3.51 -22.66 -2.40
N GLY A 29 3.75 -23.96 -2.60
CA GLY A 29 3.10 -24.70 -3.69
C GLY A 29 3.70 -24.43 -5.07
N GLY A 30 4.77 -23.62 -5.18
CA GLY A 30 5.41 -23.26 -6.44
C GLY A 30 4.55 -22.32 -7.30
N PRO A 31 4.71 -22.37 -8.63
CA PRO A 31 3.96 -21.51 -9.55
C PRO A 31 2.43 -21.65 -9.46
N ASP A 32 1.95 -22.83 -9.07
CA ASP A 32 0.51 -23.15 -8.97
C ASP A 32 -0.14 -22.50 -7.75
N GLY A 33 0.66 -22.00 -6.78
CA GLY A 33 0.17 -21.37 -5.57
C GLY A 33 -0.37 -22.36 -4.53
N THR A 34 -0.92 -21.82 -3.45
CA THR A 34 -1.42 -22.60 -2.31
C THR A 34 -2.80 -22.12 -1.87
N ALA A 35 -3.68 -23.09 -1.57
CA ALA A 35 -4.96 -22.79 -0.96
C ALA A 35 -4.78 -22.42 0.52
N VAL A 36 -5.40 -21.33 0.93
CA VAL A 36 -5.41 -20.86 2.32
C VAL A 36 -6.67 -21.42 3.00
N PRO A 37 -6.53 -22.21 4.08
CA PRO A 37 -7.70 -22.74 4.79
C PRO A 37 -8.53 -21.59 5.37
N ASP A 38 -9.84 -21.84 5.50
CA ASP A 38 -10.75 -20.88 6.12
C ASP A 38 -10.29 -20.61 7.57
N SER A 39 -10.15 -19.35 7.91
CA SER A 39 -9.66 -18.91 9.22
C SER A 39 -10.66 -19.13 10.37
N GLY A 40 -11.90 -19.49 10.07
CA GLY A 40 -12.98 -19.57 11.07
C GLY A 40 -13.38 -18.21 11.68
N LEU A 41 -12.81 -17.11 11.23
CA LEU A 41 -13.14 -15.75 11.73
C LEU A 41 -14.63 -15.43 11.56
N ARG A 42 -15.22 -15.88 10.46
CA ARG A 42 -16.65 -15.73 10.21
C ARG A 42 -17.51 -16.54 11.19
N ASP A 43 -17.07 -17.73 11.57
CA ASP A 43 -17.81 -18.55 12.51
C ASP A 43 -17.72 -17.99 13.93
N MET A 44 -16.59 -17.39 14.28
CA MET A 44 -16.46 -16.60 15.52
C MET A 44 -17.39 -15.38 15.50
N ALA A 45 -17.49 -14.66 14.37
CA ALA A 45 -18.41 -13.53 14.23
C ALA A 45 -19.87 -13.95 14.33
N LYS A 46 -20.25 -15.10 13.77
CA LYS A 46 -21.60 -15.68 13.95
C LYS A 46 -21.88 -16.04 15.40
N ALA A 47 -20.91 -16.56 16.14
CA ALA A 47 -21.05 -16.88 17.55
C ALA A 47 -21.33 -15.63 18.42
N ILE A 48 -20.87 -14.45 17.96
CA ILE A 48 -21.12 -13.14 18.60
C ILE A 48 -22.46 -12.54 18.14
N GLY A 49 -23.22 -13.23 17.26
CA GLY A 49 -24.54 -12.77 16.77
C GLY A 49 -24.50 -11.97 15.46
N ILE A 50 -23.35 -11.86 14.80
CA ILE A 50 -23.18 -11.13 13.53
C ILE A 50 -23.40 -12.08 12.36
N ASN A 51 -24.63 -12.18 11.87
CA ASN A 51 -25.01 -13.01 10.72
C ASN A 51 -24.91 -12.22 9.40
N LEU A 52 -23.70 -12.04 8.89
CA LEU A 52 -23.45 -11.41 7.60
C LEU A 52 -23.14 -12.46 6.51
N LYS A 53 -23.46 -12.12 5.26
CA LYS A 53 -22.95 -12.89 4.11
C LYS A 53 -21.42 -12.79 4.06
N ASN A 54 -20.75 -13.78 3.45
CA ASN A 54 -19.29 -13.83 3.42
C ASN A 54 -18.67 -12.54 2.85
N SER A 55 -19.20 -12.02 1.74
CA SER A 55 -18.72 -10.77 1.15
C SER A 55 -18.95 -9.55 2.04
N GLU A 56 -20.09 -9.46 2.70
CA GLU A 56 -20.42 -8.36 3.61
C GLU A 56 -19.52 -8.38 4.85
N PHE A 57 -19.26 -9.59 5.40
CA PHE A 57 -18.35 -9.75 6.53
C PHE A 57 -16.94 -9.25 6.18
N TRP A 58 -16.36 -9.68 5.06
CA TRP A 58 -15.04 -9.27 4.63
C TRP A 58 -14.97 -7.77 4.33
N TYR A 59 -16.01 -7.21 3.74
CA TYR A 59 -16.08 -5.76 3.49
C TYR A 59 -15.98 -4.95 4.79
N TRP A 60 -16.79 -5.26 5.79
CA TRP A 60 -16.77 -4.56 7.07
C TRP A 60 -15.50 -4.82 7.86
N PHE A 61 -15.02 -6.05 7.86
CA PHE A 61 -13.80 -6.43 8.58
C PHE A 61 -12.58 -5.70 8.01
N CYS A 62 -12.35 -5.74 6.71
CA CYS A 62 -11.26 -5.01 6.05
C CYS A 62 -11.42 -3.48 6.23
N GLY A 63 -12.65 -2.96 6.19
CA GLY A 63 -12.93 -1.55 6.46
C GLY A 63 -12.53 -1.11 7.86
N ILE A 64 -12.84 -1.91 8.88
CA ILE A 64 -12.42 -1.64 10.27
C ILE A 64 -10.91 -1.68 10.41
N VAL A 65 -10.24 -2.69 9.84
CA VAL A 65 -8.77 -2.79 9.88
C VAL A 65 -8.13 -1.61 9.15
N LEU A 66 -8.69 -1.17 8.01
CA LEU A 66 -8.23 0.02 7.29
C LEU A 66 -8.35 1.27 8.17
N MET A 67 -9.48 1.47 8.84
CA MET A 67 -9.68 2.63 9.72
C MET A 67 -8.70 2.64 10.90
N ILE A 68 -8.49 1.48 11.54
CA ILE A 68 -7.51 1.34 12.63
C ILE A 68 -6.10 1.62 12.09
N GLY A 69 -5.73 1.04 10.95
CA GLY A 69 -4.44 1.27 10.30
C GLY A 69 -4.23 2.75 9.95
N ALA A 70 -5.22 3.40 9.35
CA ALA A 70 -5.14 4.82 9.02
C ALA A 70 -5.00 5.70 10.29
N TRP A 71 -5.76 5.41 11.34
CA TRP A 71 -5.65 6.12 12.61
C TRP A 71 -4.27 5.96 13.26
N LEU A 72 -3.72 4.74 13.28
CA LEU A 72 -2.36 4.49 13.77
C LEU A 72 -1.30 5.22 12.92
N ALA A 73 -1.45 5.23 11.60
CA ALA A 73 -0.53 5.93 10.70
C ALA A 73 -0.56 7.46 10.90
N LEU A 74 -1.75 8.05 11.10
CA LEU A 74 -1.90 9.47 11.40
C LEU A 74 -1.25 9.81 12.75
N ASN A 75 -1.52 9.03 13.79
CA ASN A 75 -0.88 9.22 15.10
C ASN A 75 0.65 9.07 15.02
N LEU A 76 1.15 8.15 14.19
CA LEU A 76 2.58 7.99 13.95
C LEU A 76 3.18 9.24 13.29
N GLN A 77 2.48 9.87 12.34
CA GLN A 77 2.95 11.11 11.70
C GLN A 77 3.11 12.26 12.70
N ASP A 78 2.24 12.33 13.69
CA ASP A 78 2.28 13.40 14.73
C ASP A 78 3.21 13.06 15.90
N SER A 79 3.68 11.83 15.97
CA SER A 79 4.61 11.35 17.00
C SER A 79 6.02 11.95 16.86
N PRO A 80 6.87 11.85 17.90
CA PRO A 80 8.28 12.23 17.80
C PRO A 80 9.01 11.50 16.67
N THR A 81 8.68 10.23 16.44
CA THR A 81 9.23 9.42 15.33
C THR A 81 8.85 10.01 13.97
N GLY A 82 7.58 10.39 13.79
CA GLY A 82 7.11 11.01 12.55
C GLY A 82 7.76 12.36 12.27
N ARG A 83 7.98 13.17 13.32
CA ARG A 83 8.72 14.45 13.20
C ARG A 83 10.17 14.22 12.79
N ALA A 84 10.85 13.24 13.38
CA ALA A 84 12.22 12.88 13.02
C ALA A 84 12.32 12.39 11.58
N LEU A 85 11.36 11.57 11.11
CA LEU A 85 11.31 11.10 9.73
C LEU A 85 11.07 12.24 8.74
N ARG A 86 10.21 13.21 9.06
CA ARG A 86 10.03 14.43 8.24
C ARG A 86 11.29 15.29 8.18
N ALA A 87 12.02 15.43 9.27
CA ALA A 87 13.30 16.13 9.29
C ALA A 87 14.34 15.44 8.40
N LEU A 88 14.41 14.11 8.43
CA LEU A 88 15.27 13.30 7.56
C LEU A 88 14.90 13.42 6.07
N HIS A 89 13.60 13.54 5.76
CA HIS A 89 13.12 13.74 4.39
C HIS A 89 13.57 15.09 3.83
N GLY A 90 13.55 16.15 4.64
CA GLY A 90 14.00 17.48 4.24
C GLY A 90 15.51 17.55 3.99
N SER A 91 16.32 17.11 4.93
CA SER A 91 17.79 17.03 4.80
C SER A 91 18.38 16.05 5.82
N GLU A 92 18.95 14.96 5.32
CA GLU A 92 19.59 13.96 6.18
C GLU A 92 20.82 14.56 6.91
N VAL A 93 21.55 15.47 6.25
CA VAL A 93 22.72 16.12 6.85
C VAL A 93 22.30 17.05 7.99
N ALA A 94 21.31 17.91 7.75
CA ALA A 94 20.78 18.81 8.77
C ALA A 94 20.13 18.07 9.94
N ALA A 95 19.42 16.98 9.70
CA ALA A 95 18.82 16.17 10.76
C ALA A 95 19.89 15.53 11.67
N ARG A 96 21.00 15.08 11.10
CA ARG A 96 22.13 14.53 11.87
C ARG A 96 22.82 15.58 12.75
N THR A 97 22.93 16.84 12.31
CA THR A 97 23.55 17.90 13.12
C THR A 97 22.75 18.25 14.37
N VAL A 98 21.43 18.03 14.35
CA VAL A 98 20.54 18.19 15.52
C VAL A 98 20.34 16.88 16.31
N GLY A 99 21.18 15.85 16.06
CA GLY A 99 21.22 14.62 16.85
C GLY A 99 20.23 13.53 16.41
N VAL A 100 19.59 13.65 15.22
CA VAL A 100 18.71 12.62 14.71
C VAL A 100 19.52 11.46 14.10
N ASP A 101 19.40 10.26 14.66
CA ASP A 101 20.05 9.06 14.11
C ASP A 101 19.27 8.55 12.89
N ALA A 102 19.76 8.89 11.69
CA ALA A 102 19.16 8.53 10.42
C ALA A 102 19.01 7.01 10.22
N ALA A 103 19.99 6.20 10.70
CA ALA A 103 19.94 4.76 10.53
C ALA A 103 18.81 4.13 11.35
N LYS A 104 18.69 4.54 12.60
CA LYS A 104 17.65 4.07 13.52
C LYS A 104 16.25 4.41 13.02
N TYR A 105 15.99 5.66 12.62
CA TYR A 105 14.67 6.08 12.17
C TYR A 105 14.29 5.47 10.82
N LYS A 106 15.24 5.34 9.89
CA LYS A 106 15.01 4.60 8.64
C LYS A 106 14.65 3.13 8.90
N LEU A 107 15.39 2.46 9.81
CA LEU A 107 15.06 1.08 10.19
C LEU A 107 13.66 0.97 10.80
N GLN A 108 13.29 1.89 11.69
CA GLN A 108 11.94 1.92 12.27
C GLN A 108 10.85 2.08 11.20
N ALA A 109 11.06 2.95 10.21
CA ALA A 109 10.12 3.12 9.10
C ALA A 109 9.96 1.83 8.30
N PHE A 110 11.06 1.12 7.99
CA PHE A 110 11.01 -0.17 7.30
C PHE A 110 10.27 -1.24 8.11
N VAL A 111 10.52 -1.35 9.42
CA VAL A 111 9.84 -2.31 10.29
C VAL A 111 8.34 -2.03 10.35
N ILE A 112 7.95 -0.76 10.52
CA ILE A 112 6.54 -0.37 10.55
C ILE A 112 5.86 -0.70 9.21
N SER A 113 6.49 -0.35 8.08
CA SER A 113 5.93 -0.66 6.76
C SER A 113 5.80 -2.17 6.53
N ALA A 114 6.76 -2.98 7.00
CA ALA A 114 6.69 -4.43 6.90
C ALA A 114 5.53 -5.02 7.73
N VAL A 115 5.24 -4.47 8.92
CA VAL A 115 4.08 -4.87 9.72
C VAL A 115 2.78 -4.56 8.99
N TYR A 116 2.63 -3.35 8.43
CA TYR A 116 1.44 -3.00 7.63
C TYR A 116 1.27 -3.91 6.43
N ALA A 117 2.35 -4.16 5.68
CA ALA A 117 2.33 -5.05 4.52
C ALA A 117 1.95 -6.49 4.90
N SER A 118 2.49 -7.00 6.03
CA SER A 118 2.16 -8.34 6.54
C SER A 118 0.68 -8.47 6.90
N VAL A 119 0.12 -7.49 7.61
CA VAL A 119 -1.31 -7.49 7.97
C VAL A 119 -2.17 -7.42 6.70
N ALA A 120 -1.87 -6.51 5.77
CA ALA A 120 -2.61 -6.38 4.53
C ALA A 120 -2.54 -7.65 3.68
N GLY A 121 -1.34 -8.23 3.52
CA GLY A 121 -1.13 -9.48 2.79
C GLY A 121 -1.89 -10.65 3.40
N SER A 122 -1.92 -10.76 4.73
CA SER A 122 -2.70 -11.80 5.43
C SER A 122 -4.21 -11.63 5.19
N LEU A 123 -4.72 -10.41 5.17
CA LEU A 123 -6.15 -10.15 4.87
C LEU A 123 -6.50 -10.54 3.45
N VAL A 124 -5.65 -10.20 2.47
CA VAL A 124 -5.85 -10.59 1.06
C VAL A 124 -5.83 -12.11 0.91
N ALA A 125 -4.87 -12.79 1.54
CA ALA A 125 -4.76 -14.23 1.52
C ALA A 125 -6.01 -14.94 2.11
N LEU A 126 -6.51 -14.45 3.24
CA LEU A 126 -7.70 -14.99 3.91
C LEU A 126 -8.98 -14.72 3.13
N GLN A 127 -9.08 -13.55 2.49
CA GLN A 127 -10.24 -13.18 1.68
C GLN A 127 -10.33 -14.00 0.39
N ASN A 128 -9.21 -14.17 -0.31
CA ASN A 128 -9.15 -14.90 -1.58
C ASN A 128 -9.12 -16.42 -1.38
N GLN A 129 -8.72 -16.90 -0.19
CA GLN A 129 -8.53 -18.32 0.13
C GLN A 129 -7.53 -19.04 -0.81
N PHE A 130 -6.81 -18.29 -1.61
CA PHE A 130 -5.81 -18.77 -2.54
C PHE A 130 -4.74 -17.70 -2.77
N VAL A 131 -3.47 -18.11 -2.76
CA VAL A 131 -2.33 -17.20 -2.95
C VAL A 131 -1.40 -17.79 -3.99
N THR A 132 -1.08 -16.97 -5.00
CA THR A 132 -0.05 -17.28 -6.00
C THR A 132 1.19 -16.45 -5.75
N PRO A 133 2.39 -16.93 -6.10
CA PRO A 133 3.63 -16.15 -6.01
C PRO A 133 3.62 -14.86 -6.83
N ASP A 134 2.78 -14.77 -7.86
CA ASP A 134 2.65 -13.59 -8.73
C ASP A 134 2.30 -12.30 -7.97
N ILE A 135 1.63 -12.42 -6.82
CA ILE A 135 1.34 -11.27 -5.93
C ILE A 135 2.64 -10.56 -5.48
N ALA A 136 3.74 -11.30 -5.34
CA ALA A 136 5.06 -10.75 -5.03
C ALA A 136 5.80 -10.22 -6.29
N GLY A 137 5.15 -10.27 -7.45
CA GLY A 137 5.72 -9.87 -8.73
C GLY A 137 6.01 -8.37 -8.83
N TYR A 138 6.96 -8.03 -9.69
CA TYR A 138 7.40 -6.66 -9.94
C TYR A 138 6.25 -5.74 -10.42
N MET A 139 5.34 -6.26 -11.26
CA MET A 139 4.21 -5.48 -11.78
C MET A 139 3.25 -5.04 -10.69
N HIS A 140 2.90 -5.93 -9.76
CA HIS A 140 2.07 -5.56 -8.60
C HIS A 140 2.74 -4.55 -7.69
N SER A 141 4.07 -4.64 -7.52
CA SER A 141 4.83 -3.65 -6.75
C SER A 141 4.75 -2.25 -7.38
N ILE A 142 4.86 -2.16 -8.72
CA ILE A 142 4.70 -0.88 -9.45
C ILE A 142 3.28 -0.35 -9.27
N GLU A 143 2.28 -1.20 -9.40
CA GLU A 143 0.88 -0.82 -9.24
C GLU A 143 0.62 -0.18 -7.86
N TRP A 144 1.10 -0.78 -6.78
CA TRP A 144 0.94 -0.24 -5.42
C TRP A 144 1.69 1.07 -5.20
N VAL A 145 2.91 1.18 -5.76
CA VAL A 145 3.64 2.46 -5.75
C VAL A 145 2.85 3.52 -6.49
N THR A 146 2.27 3.18 -7.63
CA THR A 146 1.48 4.12 -8.44
C THR A 146 0.22 4.56 -7.71
N MET A 147 -0.50 3.65 -7.03
CA MET A 147 -1.64 3.99 -6.17
C MET A 147 -1.27 5.03 -5.11
N THR A 148 -0.11 4.85 -4.48
CA THR A 148 0.40 5.76 -3.45
C THR A 148 0.80 7.12 -4.01
N VAL A 149 1.51 7.14 -5.14
CA VAL A 149 1.98 8.37 -5.80
C VAL A 149 0.79 9.16 -6.33
N LEU A 150 -0.17 8.49 -6.97
CA LEU A 150 -1.39 9.10 -7.50
C LEU A 150 -2.23 9.75 -6.40
N GLY A 151 -2.36 9.10 -5.26
CA GLY A 151 -3.06 9.66 -4.10
C GLY A 151 -2.32 10.81 -3.43
N GLY A 152 -0.99 10.81 -3.52
CA GLY A 152 -0.08 11.75 -2.85
C GLY A 152 0.77 11.08 -1.80
N ALA A 153 2.03 10.82 -2.13
CA ALA A 153 3.00 10.06 -1.30
C ALA A 153 3.26 10.66 0.11
N GLY A 154 2.87 11.92 0.34
CA GLY A 154 3.01 12.59 1.65
C GLY A 154 1.77 12.53 2.54
N SER A 155 0.67 11.90 2.09
CA SER A 155 -0.61 11.91 2.79
C SER A 155 -1.17 10.49 2.95
N VAL A 156 -1.47 10.09 4.20
CA VAL A 156 -2.12 8.79 4.49
C VAL A 156 -3.49 8.71 3.83
N LEU A 157 -4.29 9.77 3.95
CA LEU A 157 -5.60 9.83 3.29
C LEU A 157 -5.47 9.83 1.78
N GLY A 158 -4.45 10.53 1.24
CA GLY A 158 -4.13 10.51 -0.19
C GLY A 158 -3.92 9.10 -0.70
N ALA A 159 -3.09 8.30 -0.04
CA ALA A 159 -2.83 6.91 -0.43
C ALA A 159 -4.11 6.05 -0.45
N ILE A 160 -5.02 6.22 0.52
CA ILE A 160 -6.31 5.52 0.56
C ILE A 160 -7.19 5.92 -0.64
N PHE A 161 -7.29 7.21 -0.94
CA PHE A 161 -8.05 7.69 -2.10
C PHE A 161 -7.42 7.24 -3.42
N GLY A 162 -6.09 7.28 -3.54
CA GLY A 162 -5.38 6.80 -4.73
C GLY A 162 -5.61 5.31 -4.99
N ALA A 163 -5.54 4.48 -3.94
CA ALA A 163 -5.86 3.06 -4.03
C ALA A 163 -7.32 2.84 -4.45
N GLY A 164 -8.27 3.57 -3.83
CA GLY A 164 -9.69 3.48 -4.18
C GLY A 164 -9.96 3.84 -5.64
N ILE A 165 -9.38 4.91 -6.15
CA ILE A 165 -9.55 5.34 -7.54
C ILE A 165 -8.98 4.29 -8.50
N LEU A 166 -7.74 3.83 -8.30
CA LEU A 166 -7.13 2.84 -9.18
C LEU A 166 -7.81 1.47 -9.14
N THR A 167 -8.40 1.09 -8.01
CA THR A 167 -9.16 -0.16 -7.91
C THR A 167 -10.54 -0.05 -8.58
N LEU A 168 -11.19 1.12 -8.51
CA LEU A 168 -12.50 1.34 -9.13
C LEU A 168 -12.40 1.62 -10.64
N LEU A 169 -11.30 2.20 -11.08
CA LEU A 169 -11.11 2.63 -12.46
C LEU A 169 -11.29 1.49 -13.48
N PRO A 170 -10.66 0.32 -13.34
CA PRO A 170 -10.87 -0.82 -14.22
C PRO A 170 -12.34 -1.26 -14.27
N GLN A 171 -13.02 -1.28 -13.12
CA GLN A 171 -14.41 -1.69 -13.03
C GLN A 171 -15.37 -0.75 -13.80
N VAL A 172 -15.08 0.54 -13.81
CA VAL A 172 -15.84 1.53 -14.57
C VAL A 172 -15.52 1.44 -16.06
N LEU A 173 -14.26 1.13 -16.38
CA LEU A 173 -13.75 1.01 -17.74
C LEU A 173 -14.01 -0.35 -18.41
N THR A 174 -14.66 -1.31 -17.74
CA THR A 174 -15.01 -2.62 -18.32
C THR A 174 -15.78 -2.55 -19.65
N LYS A 175 -16.46 -1.44 -19.91
CA LYS A 175 -17.10 -1.16 -21.22
C LYS A 175 -16.09 -0.92 -22.36
N PHE A 176 -14.83 -0.68 -22.04
CA PHE A 176 -13.72 -0.43 -22.95
C PHE A 176 -12.59 -1.44 -22.74
N ALA A 177 -12.95 -2.71 -22.50
CA ALA A 177 -12.01 -3.78 -22.12
C ALA A 177 -10.77 -3.88 -23.03
N ASP A 178 -10.94 -3.64 -24.33
CA ASP A 178 -9.83 -3.68 -25.30
C ASP A 178 -8.80 -2.55 -25.11
N TYR A 179 -9.17 -1.46 -24.45
CA TYR A 179 -8.33 -0.29 -24.23
C TYR A 179 -8.02 -0.02 -22.76
N GLU A 180 -8.38 -0.90 -21.86
CA GLU A 180 -8.27 -0.73 -20.41
C GLU A 180 -6.85 -0.38 -19.99
N GLN A 181 -5.85 -1.15 -20.41
CA GLN A 181 -4.45 -0.92 -20.06
C GLN A 181 -3.88 0.39 -20.65
N LEU A 182 -4.31 0.74 -21.86
CA LEU A 182 -3.92 1.98 -22.51
C LEU A 182 -4.51 3.19 -21.80
N LEU A 183 -5.80 3.11 -21.44
CA LEU A 183 -6.49 4.18 -20.71
C LEU A 183 -5.93 4.35 -19.30
N LEU A 184 -5.65 3.26 -18.59
CA LEU A 184 -4.98 3.28 -17.29
C LEU A 184 -3.63 3.98 -17.38
N GLY A 185 -2.77 3.59 -18.34
CA GLY A 185 -1.48 4.21 -18.54
C GLY A 185 -1.57 5.71 -18.90
N LEU A 186 -2.55 6.08 -19.74
CA LEU A 186 -2.77 7.47 -20.14
C LEU A 186 -3.26 8.32 -18.95
N ILE A 187 -4.20 7.81 -18.16
CA ILE A 187 -4.70 8.49 -16.96
C ILE A 187 -3.58 8.68 -15.95
N MET A 188 -2.78 7.63 -15.71
CA MET A 188 -1.61 7.72 -14.84
C MET A 188 -0.62 8.79 -15.31
N MET A 189 -0.30 8.80 -16.60
CA MET A 189 0.60 9.80 -17.19
C MET A 189 0.06 11.22 -17.00
N LEU A 190 -1.23 11.45 -17.27
CA LEU A 190 -1.87 12.77 -17.09
C LEU A 190 -1.84 13.22 -15.63
N VAL A 191 -2.18 12.32 -14.69
CA VAL A 191 -2.16 12.66 -13.27
C VAL A 191 -0.73 13.00 -12.80
N MET A 192 0.28 12.25 -13.21
CA MET A 192 1.67 12.54 -12.83
C MET A 192 2.18 13.86 -13.42
N ILE A 193 1.73 14.25 -14.62
CA ILE A 193 2.14 15.52 -15.25
C ILE A 193 1.44 16.71 -14.60
N PHE A 194 0.12 16.63 -14.39
CA PHE A 194 -0.68 17.75 -13.93
C PHE A 194 -0.80 17.87 -12.41
N MET A 195 -0.64 16.77 -11.67
CA MET A 195 -0.86 16.70 -10.22
C MET A 195 0.39 16.19 -9.48
N ARG A 196 1.46 16.98 -9.55
CA ARG A 196 2.79 16.66 -8.99
C ARG A 196 2.78 16.25 -7.51
N ASP A 197 1.86 16.83 -6.73
CA ASP A 197 1.72 16.58 -5.29
C ASP A 197 0.71 15.45 -4.97
N GLY A 198 0.10 14.85 -6.01
CA GLY A 198 -0.98 13.88 -5.90
C GLY A 198 -2.38 14.51 -5.96
N LEU A 199 -3.40 13.65 -6.12
CA LEU A 199 -4.80 14.07 -6.29
C LEU A 199 -5.32 14.83 -5.06
N LEU A 200 -5.17 14.27 -3.87
CA LEU A 200 -5.77 14.81 -2.66
C LEU A 200 -5.18 16.15 -2.23
N PRO A 201 -3.85 16.36 -2.19
CA PRO A 201 -3.26 17.66 -1.88
C PRO A 201 -3.63 18.75 -2.90
N THR A 202 -3.72 18.38 -4.18
CA THR A 202 -4.09 19.34 -5.25
C THR A 202 -5.55 19.76 -5.12
N ILE A 203 -6.46 18.83 -4.86
CA ILE A 203 -7.88 19.14 -4.63
C ILE A 203 -8.05 20.01 -3.38
N MET A 204 -7.34 19.69 -2.29
CA MET A 204 -7.40 20.50 -1.08
C MET A 204 -6.88 21.93 -1.30
N ARG A 205 -5.81 22.10 -2.09
CA ARG A 205 -5.32 23.45 -2.46
C ARG A 205 -6.33 24.21 -3.29
N LEU A 206 -7.00 23.55 -4.25
CA LEU A 206 -8.04 24.19 -5.08
C LEU A 206 -9.26 24.62 -4.26
N ILE A 207 -9.62 23.85 -3.24
CA ILE A 207 -10.74 24.18 -2.35
C ILE A 207 -10.34 25.31 -1.39
N ARG A 208 -9.12 25.25 -0.82
CA ARG A 208 -8.62 26.23 0.15
C ARG A 208 -8.17 27.55 -0.48
N GLY A 209 -7.69 27.54 -1.74
CA GLY A 209 -7.29 28.73 -2.48
C GLY A 209 -8.46 29.56 -3.05
N LYS A 210 -9.70 29.20 -2.71
CA LYS A 210 -10.89 30.02 -3.01
C LYS A 210 -11.27 30.99 -1.89
N ASP A 211 -10.57 30.91 -0.75
CA ASP A 211 -10.84 31.73 0.44
C ASP A 211 -9.75 32.81 0.67
N GLU A 212 -8.82 33.01 -0.26
CA GLU A 212 -7.92 34.18 -0.41
C GLU A 212 -8.18 34.84 -1.77
#